data_613189b4348dd25a3a909951d4d01c72
#
_entry.id   613189b4348dd25a3a909951d4d01c72
#
_cell.length_a   1.000
_cell.length_b   1.000
_cell.length_c   1.000
_cell.angle_alpha   90.00
_cell.angle_beta   90.00
_cell.angle_gamma   90.00
#
_symmetry.space_group_name_H-M   'P 1'
#
loop_
_entity.id
_entity.type
_entity.pdbx_description
1 polymer ?
#
loop_
_entity_poly.entity_id
_entity_poly.type
_entity_poly.pdbx_seq_one_letter_code
_entity_poly.pdbx_strand_id
1 'polypeptide(L)'
;MEQRMHIRQLAERLRTSPRAIRFYEEKGLISPEKDPHNRYRLFSERDAWRLQTILALREVGMPVRAVKRVLEVMDKGENSGVRRYLELQRSAMFFEWIRLREMIVTLDGMIDSLENRTPDWEDIYRLTERSKRQRDRRLKWRDRWNFDRQAASYDQRVSRGAEGFDVHRDYDTALDETLRVIDPQPGEKGLDLGTGTGNLAGRFLAAGAEMAGVDQSWEMLRRCREKHPQMVTRLGNLLAIPFFDQSFDFVVTSYALHHLEEDQKPLALEEMHRVLKPGGRICIADLMFITEEARRDYLRDLSRAGKEYAIAMIEDEYYADRSRLLAWFEARGYRTEARQINEILHLVHAVHPG
;
A
#
# COMPACT_ATOMS: atom_id res chain seq x y z
N MET A 1 -15.91 -31.83 -33.62
CA MET A 1 -16.35 -30.53 -34.17
C MET A 1 -16.49 -29.58 -32.97
N GLU A 2 -15.78 -28.47 -32.95
CA GLU A 2 -15.89 -27.48 -31.89
C GLU A 2 -17.29 -26.83 -31.94
N GLN A 3 -18.01 -26.83 -30.82
CA GLN A 3 -19.37 -26.30 -30.73
C GLN A 3 -19.33 -24.78 -30.93
N ARG A 4 -19.89 -24.29 -32.04
CA ARG A 4 -19.97 -22.86 -32.34
C ARG A 4 -21.34 -22.32 -31.92
N MET A 5 -21.35 -21.16 -31.29
CA MET A 5 -22.53 -20.51 -30.72
C MET A 5 -22.87 -19.22 -31.44
N HIS A 6 -24.16 -18.93 -31.61
CA HIS A 6 -24.62 -17.61 -32.01
C HIS A 6 -24.65 -16.65 -30.82
N ILE A 7 -24.60 -15.35 -31.10
CA ILE A 7 -24.52 -14.30 -30.09
C ILE A 7 -25.63 -14.37 -29.02
N ARG A 8 -26.86 -14.81 -29.38
CA ARG A 8 -27.96 -14.97 -28.40
C ARG A 8 -27.67 -16.11 -27.43
N GLN A 9 -27.24 -17.26 -27.93
CA GLN A 9 -26.90 -18.42 -27.13
C GLN A 9 -25.76 -18.13 -26.17
N LEU A 10 -24.73 -17.41 -26.66
CA LEU A 10 -23.60 -16.97 -25.84
C LEU A 10 -24.04 -15.97 -24.76
N ALA A 11 -24.91 -15.04 -25.11
CA ALA A 11 -25.45 -14.04 -24.17
C ALA A 11 -26.26 -14.68 -23.03
N GLU A 12 -27.13 -15.66 -23.36
CA GLU A 12 -27.89 -16.45 -22.38
C GLU A 12 -26.97 -17.26 -21.47
N ARG A 13 -26.00 -17.99 -22.04
CA ARG A 13 -25.02 -18.79 -21.29
C ARG A 13 -24.24 -17.98 -20.29
N LEU A 14 -23.82 -16.76 -20.67
CA LEU A 14 -22.98 -15.88 -19.84
C LEU A 14 -23.78 -14.85 -19.04
N ARG A 15 -25.13 -14.94 -19.05
CA ARG A 15 -26.05 -14.01 -18.37
C ARG A 15 -25.73 -12.54 -18.67
N THR A 16 -25.50 -12.25 -19.95
CA THR A 16 -25.19 -10.90 -20.45
C THR A 16 -26.07 -10.53 -21.63
N SER A 17 -25.94 -9.33 -22.17
CA SER A 17 -26.72 -8.91 -23.34
C SER A 17 -25.92 -9.03 -24.65
N PRO A 18 -26.59 -9.31 -25.79
CA PRO A 18 -25.94 -9.24 -27.10
C PRO A 18 -25.30 -7.87 -27.39
N ARG A 19 -25.83 -6.80 -26.80
CA ARG A 19 -25.28 -5.45 -26.90
C ARG A 19 -23.93 -5.34 -26.19
N ALA A 20 -23.79 -5.92 -25.01
CA ALA A 20 -22.53 -5.94 -24.27
C ALA A 20 -21.45 -6.74 -25.03
N ILE A 21 -21.80 -7.88 -25.64
CA ILE A 21 -20.88 -8.68 -26.44
C ILE A 21 -20.36 -7.87 -27.64
N ARG A 22 -21.26 -7.17 -28.36
CA ARG A 22 -20.88 -6.30 -29.50
C ARG A 22 -19.97 -5.17 -29.05
N PHE A 23 -20.26 -4.56 -27.90
CA PHE A 23 -19.40 -3.53 -27.32
C PHE A 23 -17.97 -4.02 -27.07
N TYR A 24 -17.78 -5.23 -26.52
CA TYR A 24 -16.46 -5.80 -26.31
C TYR A 24 -15.75 -6.17 -27.62
N GLU A 25 -16.50 -6.61 -28.64
CA GLU A 25 -15.99 -6.81 -29.99
C GLU A 25 -15.49 -5.47 -30.60
N GLU A 26 -16.29 -4.42 -30.53
CA GLU A 26 -15.94 -3.06 -31.00
C GLU A 26 -14.69 -2.48 -30.29
N LYS A 27 -14.51 -2.83 -29.01
CA LYS A 27 -13.31 -2.44 -28.26
C LYS A 27 -12.11 -3.36 -28.53
N GLY A 28 -12.26 -4.37 -29.38
CA GLY A 28 -11.20 -5.31 -29.74
C GLY A 28 -10.75 -6.24 -28.62
N LEU A 29 -11.65 -6.59 -27.70
CA LEU A 29 -11.38 -7.56 -26.63
C LEU A 29 -11.67 -8.99 -27.08
N ILE A 30 -12.60 -9.17 -28.01
CA ILE A 30 -12.95 -10.45 -28.66
C ILE A 30 -13.02 -10.24 -30.18
N SER A 31 -12.77 -11.30 -30.95
CA SER A 31 -12.79 -11.28 -32.42
C SER A 31 -13.45 -12.58 -32.93
N PRO A 32 -14.78 -12.68 -32.90
CA PRO A 32 -15.48 -13.89 -33.35
C PRO A 32 -15.31 -14.10 -34.86
N GLU A 33 -15.29 -15.32 -35.28
CA GLU A 33 -15.34 -15.68 -36.70
C GLU A 33 -16.70 -15.27 -37.30
N LYS A 34 -16.70 -15.02 -38.61
CA LYS A 34 -17.93 -14.78 -39.37
C LYS A 34 -18.18 -15.95 -40.28
N ASP A 35 -19.39 -16.49 -40.25
CA ASP A 35 -19.86 -17.52 -41.16
C ASP A 35 -19.63 -17.05 -42.61
N PRO A 36 -18.96 -17.85 -43.43
CA PRO A 36 -18.65 -17.49 -44.83
C PRO A 36 -19.88 -17.22 -45.70
N HIS A 37 -21.01 -17.93 -45.42
CA HIS A 37 -22.19 -17.90 -46.25
C HIS A 37 -23.15 -16.76 -45.90
N ASN A 38 -23.33 -16.47 -44.61
CA ASN A 38 -24.35 -15.52 -44.14
C ASN A 38 -23.78 -14.35 -43.34
N ARG A 39 -22.44 -14.34 -43.09
CA ARG A 39 -21.71 -13.29 -42.36
C ARG A 39 -22.15 -13.16 -40.90
N TYR A 40 -22.92 -14.10 -40.33
CA TYR A 40 -23.24 -14.10 -38.91
C TYR A 40 -22.01 -14.41 -38.06
N ARG A 41 -21.96 -13.80 -36.85
CA ARG A 41 -20.91 -14.06 -35.87
C ARG A 41 -21.06 -15.45 -35.28
N LEU A 42 -19.98 -16.21 -35.29
CA LEU A 42 -19.87 -17.53 -34.67
C LEU A 42 -18.80 -17.48 -33.59
N PHE A 43 -19.20 -17.85 -32.40
CA PHE A 43 -18.34 -17.82 -31.21
C PHE A 43 -17.90 -19.23 -30.86
N SER A 44 -16.60 -19.43 -30.67
CA SER A 44 -16.00 -20.66 -30.17
C SER A 44 -16.11 -20.77 -28.64
N GLU A 45 -15.80 -21.94 -28.09
CA GLU A 45 -15.63 -22.09 -26.62
C GLU A 45 -14.53 -21.16 -26.07
N ARG A 46 -13.47 -20.95 -26.82
CA ARG A 46 -12.41 -20.00 -26.46
C ARG A 46 -12.93 -18.56 -26.34
N ASP A 47 -13.80 -18.15 -27.25
CA ASP A 47 -14.47 -16.84 -27.17
C ASP A 47 -15.37 -16.74 -25.94
N ALA A 48 -16.08 -17.83 -25.60
CA ALA A 48 -16.92 -17.88 -24.40
C ALA A 48 -16.08 -17.71 -23.13
N TRP A 49 -14.97 -18.44 -22.98
CA TRP A 49 -14.04 -18.30 -21.85
C TRP A 49 -13.44 -16.91 -21.77
N ARG A 50 -13.01 -16.37 -22.91
CA ARG A 50 -12.46 -15.01 -22.98
C ARG A 50 -13.50 -13.95 -22.54
N LEU A 51 -14.73 -14.09 -23.01
CA LEU A 51 -15.82 -13.17 -22.64
C LEU A 51 -16.19 -13.30 -21.16
N GLN A 52 -16.22 -14.51 -20.62
CA GLN A 52 -16.43 -14.75 -19.18
C GLN A 52 -15.35 -14.07 -18.34
N THR A 53 -14.08 -14.13 -18.76
CA THR A 53 -12.96 -13.42 -18.11
C THR A 53 -13.17 -11.92 -18.17
N ILE A 54 -13.58 -11.37 -19.32
CA ILE A 54 -13.88 -9.93 -19.47
C ILE A 54 -14.97 -9.50 -18.49
N LEU A 55 -16.06 -10.26 -18.42
CA LEU A 55 -17.18 -9.95 -17.53
C LEU A 55 -16.75 -9.97 -16.06
N ALA A 56 -16.00 -11.00 -15.62
CA ALA A 56 -15.49 -11.10 -14.27
C ALA A 56 -14.56 -9.93 -13.90
N LEU A 57 -13.63 -9.55 -14.80
CA LEU A 57 -12.75 -8.40 -14.58
C LEU A 57 -13.52 -7.07 -14.52
N ARG A 58 -14.60 -6.95 -15.31
CA ARG A 58 -15.48 -5.78 -15.28
C ARG A 58 -16.32 -5.72 -14.01
N GLU A 59 -16.77 -6.86 -13.50
CA GLU A 59 -17.52 -6.97 -12.23
C GLU A 59 -16.71 -6.47 -11.04
N VAL A 60 -15.42 -6.78 -11.01
CA VAL A 60 -14.51 -6.20 -9.99
C VAL A 60 -14.06 -4.76 -10.30
N GLY A 61 -14.76 -4.03 -11.16
CA GLY A 61 -14.56 -2.61 -11.42
C GLY A 61 -13.40 -2.27 -12.35
N MET A 62 -12.75 -3.24 -12.99
CA MET A 62 -11.59 -2.98 -13.86
C MET A 62 -12.02 -2.23 -15.13
N PRO A 63 -11.44 -1.07 -15.49
CA PRO A 63 -11.80 -0.33 -16.70
C PRO A 63 -11.43 -1.11 -17.97
N VAL A 64 -12.21 -0.93 -19.05
CA VAL A 64 -12.05 -1.66 -20.33
C VAL A 64 -10.62 -1.66 -20.87
N ARG A 65 -9.92 -0.51 -20.74
CA ARG A 65 -8.51 -0.41 -21.16
C ARG A 65 -7.58 -1.34 -20.37
N ALA A 66 -7.81 -1.47 -19.06
CA ALA A 66 -7.03 -2.37 -18.22
C ALA A 66 -7.36 -3.83 -18.53
N VAL A 67 -8.65 -4.17 -18.71
CA VAL A 67 -9.07 -5.52 -19.15
C VAL A 67 -8.36 -5.91 -20.46
N LYS A 68 -8.28 -5.02 -21.45
CA LYS A 68 -7.59 -5.29 -22.70
C LYS A 68 -6.12 -5.67 -22.47
N ARG A 69 -5.38 -4.91 -21.65
CA ARG A 69 -3.98 -5.22 -21.32
C ARG A 69 -3.82 -6.55 -20.59
N VAL A 70 -4.74 -6.86 -19.65
CA VAL A 70 -4.74 -8.16 -18.97
C VAL A 70 -4.89 -9.29 -19.98
N LEU A 71 -5.82 -9.18 -20.92
CA LEU A 71 -6.02 -10.20 -21.97
C LEU A 71 -4.79 -10.34 -22.89
N GLU A 72 -4.16 -9.23 -23.29
CA GLU A 72 -2.92 -9.23 -24.09
C GLU A 72 -1.77 -9.96 -23.36
N VAL A 73 -1.66 -9.78 -22.04
CA VAL A 73 -0.66 -10.46 -21.21
C VAL A 73 -1.01 -11.94 -21.02
N MET A 74 -2.30 -12.27 -20.83
CA MET A 74 -2.78 -13.65 -20.77
C MET A 74 -2.53 -14.41 -22.07
N ASP A 75 -2.77 -13.78 -23.21
CA ASP A 75 -2.52 -14.36 -24.53
C ASP A 75 -1.03 -14.70 -24.76
N LYS A 76 -0.11 -14.00 -24.07
CA LYS A 76 1.34 -14.28 -24.06
C LYS A 76 1.76 -15.34 -23.03
N GLY A 77 0.84 -15.80 -22.20
CA GLY A 77 1.14 -16.74 -21.11
C GLY A 77 1.91 -16.14 -19.93
N GLU A 78 1.92 -14.82 -19.78
CA GLU A 78 2.65 -14.08 -18.74
C GLU A 78 1.83 -13.96 -17.43
N ASN A 79 1.79 -15.00 -16.61
CA ASN A 79 1.02 -15.02 -15.36
C ASN A 79 1.41 -13.90 -14.37
N SER A 80 2.67 -13.50 -14.36
CA SER A 80 3.17 -12.40 -13.50
C SER A 80 2.53 -11.04 -13.85
N GLY A 81 2.34 -10.77 -15.13
CA GLY A 81 1.68 -9.56 -15.61
C GLY A 81 0.20 -9.51 -15.25
N VAL A 82 -0.52 -10.64 -15.39
CA VAL A 82 -1.92 -10.75 -14.96
C VAL A 82 -2.03 -10.47 -13.46
N ARG A 83 -1.19 -11.12 -12.65
CA ARG A 83 -1.16 -10.91 -11.20
C ARG A 83 -0.95 -9.44 -10.86
N ARG A 84 -0.01 -8.74 -11.53
CA ARG A 84 0.24 -7.32 -11.32
C ARG A 84 -1.01 -6.46 -11.54
N TYR A 85 -1.76 -6.71 -12.62
CA TYR A 85 -3.00 -5.96 -12.89
C TYR A 85 -4.09 -6.21 -11.84
N LEU A 86 -4.25 -7.45 -11.39
CA LEU A 86 -5.21 -7.79 -10.33
C LEU A 86 -4.81 -7.15 -8.99
N GLU A 87 -3.53 -7.12 -8.65
CA GLU A 87 -3.00 -6.44 -7.46
C GLU A 87 -3.26 -4.93 -7.52
N LEU A 88 -3.01 -4.28 -8.67
CA LEU A 88 -3.32 -2.87 -8.88
C LEU A 88 -4.82 -2.58 -8.71
N GLN A 89 -5.68 -3.44 -9.27
CA GLN A 89 -7.12 -3.30 -9.12
C GLN A 89 -7.55 -3.43 -7.66
N ARG A 90 -7.01 -4.44 -6.95
CA ARG A 90 -7.30 -4.62 -5.52
C ARG A 90 -6.85 -3.41 -4.70
N SER A 91 -5.66 -2.88 -4.94
CA SER A 91 -5.16 -1.68 -4.28
C SER A 91 -6.08 -0.47 -4.52
N ALA A 92 -6.53 -0.27 -5.77
CA ALA A 92 -7.47 0.79 -6.11
C ALA A 92 -8.82 0.62 -5.39
N MET A 93 -9.33 -0.61 -5.26
CA MET A 93 -10.58 -0.89 -4.54
C MET A 93 -10.44 -0.58 -3.04
N PHE A 94 -9.32 -0.92 -2.42
CA PHE A 94 -9.07 -0.56 -1.02
C PHE A 94 -8.97 0.95 -0.82
N PHE A 95 -8.32 1.66 -1.75
CA PHE A 95 -8.31 3.13 -1.72
C PHE A 95 -9.72 3.72 -1.75
N GLU A 96 -10.59 3.24 -2.65
CA GLU A 96 -11.99 3.66 -2.73
C GLU A 96 -12.78 3.26 -1.48
N TRP A 97 -12.54 2.07 -0.92
CA TRP A 97 -13.19 1.62 0.31
C TRP A 97 -12.83 2.52 1.51
N ILE A 98 -11.56 2.88 1.68
CA ILE A 98 -11.10 3.81 2.72
C ILE A 98 -11.78 5.18 2.53
N ARG A 99 -11.85 5.67 1.30
CA ARG A 99 -12.54 6.92 0.97
C ARG A 99 -14.02 6.89 1.34
N LEU A 100 -14.72 5.82 1.00
CA LEU A 100 -16.14 5.66 1.35
C LEU A 100 -16.34 5.58 2.87
N ARG A 101 -15.48 4.87 3.58
CA ARG A 101 -15.49 4.80 5.04
C ARG A 101 -15.29 6.18 5.68
N GLU A 102 -14.33 6.97 5.21
CA GLU A 102 -14.10 8.35 5.69
C GLU A 102 -15.33 9.24 5.44
N MET A 103 -16.00 9.07 4.29
CA MET A 103 -17.26 9.79 3.99
C MET A 103 -18.39 9.39 4.93
N ILE A 104 -18.54 8.10 5.25
CA ILE A 104 -19.54 7.60 6.19
C ILE A 104 -19.29 8.20 7.59
N VAL A 105 -18.06 8.12 8.09
CA VAL A 105 -17.69 8.72 9.39
C VAL A 105 -17.96 10.24 9.42
N THR A 106 -17.73 10.91 8.30
CA THR A 106 -18.04 12.35 8.17
C THR A 106 -19.54 12.60 8.25
N LEU A 107 -20.37 11.77 7.59
CA LEU A 107 -21.82 11.84 7.63
C LEU A 107 -22.37 11.54 9.03
N ASP A 108 -21.84 10.52 9.71
CA ASP A 108 -22.21 10.19 11.08
C ASP A 108 -21.95 11.38 12.00
N GLY A 109 -20.76 12.00 11.91
CA GLY A 109 -20.45 13.21 12.67
C GLY A 109 -21.37 14.40 12.37
N MET A 110 -21.86 14.53 11.12
CA MET A 110 -22.89 15.52 10.78
C MET A 110 -24.22 15.19 11.42
N ILE A 111 -24.65 13.94 11.39
CA ILE A 111 -25.93 13.47 11.99
C ILE A 111 -25.89 13.73 13.50
N ASP A 112 -24.80 13.30 14.19
CA ASP A 112 -24.64 13.50 15.63
C ASP A 112 -24.67 14.98 16.02
N SER A 113 -24.13 15.87 15.17
CA SER A 113 -24.16 17.32 15.41
C SER A 113 -25.58 17.88 15.31
N LEU A 114 -26.45 17.31 14.48
CA LEU A 114 -27.86 17.70 14.33
C LEU A 114 -28.74 17.24 15.50
N GLU A 115 -28.42 16.08 16.10
CA GLU A 115 -29.19 15.56 17.23
C GLU A 115 -28.96 16.31 18.54
N ASN A 116 -27.77 16.89 18.71
CA ASN A 116 -27.32 17.48 19.97
C ASN A 116 -27.36 19.02 20.01
N ARG A 117 -27.54 19.72 18.87
CA ARG A 117 -27.52 21.19 18.77
C ARG A 117 -28.32 21.67 17.59
N THR A 118 -28.69 22.97 17.57
CA THR A 118 -29.12 23.66 16.35
C THR A 118 -28.02 23.55 15.28
N PRO A 119 -28.35 23.17 14.05
CA PRO A 119 -27.34 23.00 12.99
C PRO A 119 -26.50 24.24 12.81
N ASP A 120 -25.18 24.10 12.99
CA ASP A 120 -24.22 25.13 12.60
C ASP A 120 -23.62 24.77 11.25
N TRP A 121 -23.91 25.59 10.23
CA TRP A 121 -23.35 25.40 8.88
C TRP A 121 -21.83 25.39 8.88
N GLU A 122 -21.19 26.05 9.83
CA GLU A 122 -19.75 26.08 10.00
C GLU A 122 -19.17 24.72 10.42
N ASP A 123 -19.89 23.96 11.27
CA ASP A 123 -19.48 22.61 11.68
C ASP A 123 -19.56 21.63 10.50
N ILE A 124 -20.65 21.67 9.72
CA ILE A 124 -20.81 20.87 8.51
C ILE A 124 -19.70 21.19 7.50
N TYR A 125 -19.41 22.47 7.29
CA TYR A 125 -18.34 22.91 6.40
C TYR A 125 -16.97 22.39 6.88
N ARG A 126 -16.64 22.52 8.16
CA ARG A 126 -15.37 22.05 8.76
C ARG A 126 -15.18 20.52 8.57
N LEU A 127 -16.21 19.72 8.79
CA LEU A 127 -16.15 18.26 8.59
C LEU A 127 -15.88 17.90 7.12
N THR A 128 -16.59 18.57 6.21
CA THR A 128 -16.42 18.36 4.76
C THR A 128 -15.01 18.75 4.28
N GLU A 129 -14.50 19.90 4.71
CA GLU A 129 -13.18 20.38 4.35
C GLU A 129 -12.06 19.48 4.92
N ARG A 130 -12.25 18.93 6.12
CA ARG A 130 -11.33 17.95 6.71
C ARG A 130 -11.23 16.69 5.83
N SER A 131 -12.37 16.11 5.46
CA SER A 131 -12.43 14.92 4.60
C SER A 131 -11.79 15.17 3.22
N LYS A 132 -12.07 16.34 2.62
CA LYS A 132 -11.48 16.74 1.35
C LYS A 132 -9.96 16.88 1.43
N ARG A 133 -9.43 17.52 2.47
CA ARG A 133 -7.98 17.67 2.70
C ARG A 133 -7.29 16.32 2.88
N GLN A 134 -7.87 15.39 3.64
CA GLN A 134 -7.32 14.05 3.81
C GLN A 134 -7.22 13.32 2.47
N ARG A 135 -8.28 13.36 1.65
CA ARG A 135 -8.29 12.79 0.30
C ARG A 135 -7.20 13.40 -0.58
N ASP A 136 -7.10 14.73 -0.61
CA ASP A 136 -6.14 15.43 -1.46
C ASP A 136 -4.69 15.12 -1.05
N ARG A 137 -4.40 14.95 0.26
CA ARG A 137 -3.10 14.49 0.78
C ARG A 137 -2.76 13.08 0.30
N ARG A 138 -3.71 12.12 0.35
CA ARG A 138 -3.50 10.75 -0.17
C ARG A 138 -3.21 10.76 -1.67
N LEU A 139 -3.89 11.61 -2.44
CA LEU A 139 -3.75 11.70 -3.89
C LEU A 139 -2.45 12.40 -4.34
N LYS A 140 -1.85 13.24 -3.49
CA LYS A 140 -0.59 13.93 -3.79
C LYS A 140 0.61 13.00 -3.83
N TRP A 141 0.56 11.90 -3.10
CA TRP A 141 1.70 11.00 -3.01
C TRP A 141 2.16 10.48 -4.38
N ARG A 142 3.47 10.48 -4.62
CA ARG A 142 4.12 9.98 -5.84
C ARG A 142 5.44 9.30 -5.48
N ASP A 143 5.72 8.16 -6.12
CA ASP A 143 7.05 7.55 -6.05
C ASP A 143 8.07 8.42 -6.82
N ARG A 144 8.85 9.21 -6.08
CA ARG A 144 9.93 10.05 -6.61
C ARG A 144 11.23 9.28 -6.78
N TRP A 145 11.42 8.19 -6.04
CA TRP A 145 12.67 7.45 -5.95
C TRP A 145 12.76 6.28 -6.90
N ASN A 146 11.67 5.89 -7.56
CA ASN A 146 11.59 4.79 -8.52
C ASN A 146 12.09 3.45 -7.94
N PHE A 147 11.41 2.96 -6.91
CA PHE A 147 11.77 1.74 -6.18
C PHE A 147 11.83 0.49 -7.06
N ASP A 148 11.05 0.43 -8.14
CA ASP A 148 11.13 -0.69 -9.11
C ASP A 148 12.56 -0.82 -9.69
N ARG A 149 13.23 0.27 -10.01
CA ARG A 149 14.62 0.25 -10.51
C ARG A 149 15.63 -0.12 -9.42
N GLN A 150 15.35 0.27 -8.20
CA GLN A 150 16.25 0.04 -7.06
C GLN A 150 16.21 -1.40 -6.56
N ALA A 151 15.12 -2.14 -6.79
CA ALA A 151 14.89 -3.47 -6.26
C ALA A 151 16.05 -4.45 -6.57
N ALA A 152 16.66 -4.33 -7.76
CA ALA A 152 17.72 -5.24 -8.19
C ALA A 152 18.98 -5.21 -7.31
N SER A 153 19.34 -4.07 -6.75
CA SER A 153 20.57 -3.83 -6.00
C SER A 153 20.32 -3.47 -4.52
N TYR A 154 19.06 -3.43 -4.09
CA TYR A 154 18.68 -2.92 -2.78
C TYR A 154 19.42 -3.64 -1.62
N ASP A 155 19.33 -4.96 -1.57
CA ASP A 155 19.97 -5.76 -0.52
C ASP A 155 21.49 -5.56 -0.45
N GLN A 156 22.14 -5.44 -1.61
CA GLN A 156 23.57 -5.17 -1.68
C GLN A 156 23.94 -3.77 -1.18
N ARG A 157 23.08 -2.77 -1.44
CA ARG A 157 23.33 -1.40 -0.98
C ARG A 157 23.23 -1.28 0.53
N VAL A 158 22.15 -1.81 1.12
CA VAL A 158 21.93 -1.72 2.58
C VAL A 158 22.96 -2.53 3.36
N SER A 159 23.55 -3.60 2.77
CA SER A 159 24.58 -4.42 3.42
C SER A 159 26.00 -3.87 3.29
N ARG A 160 26.30 -3.11 2.22
CA ARG A 160 27.66 -2.58 1.99
C ARG A 160 27.92 -1.26 2.68
N GLY A 161 26.84 -0.51 3.01
CA GLY A 161 26.93 0.88 3.43
C GLY A 161 27.41 1.81 2.30
N ALA A 162 27.49 3.09 2.59
CA ALA A 162 28.01 4.11 1.68
C ALA A 162 29.25 4.79 2.28
N GLU A 163 30.21 5.14 1.42
CA GLU A 163 31.31 6.02 1.83
C GLU A 163 30.75 7.42 2.15
N GLY A 164 31.10 7.96 3.32
CA GLY A 164 30.64 9.27 3.77
C GLY A 164 29.39 9.25 4.60
N PHE A 165 28.32 9.93 4.16
CA PHE A 165 27.02 9.94 4.86
C PHE A 165 26.21 8.74 4.45
N ASP A 166 26.02 7.80 5.36
CA ASP A 166 25.29 6.54 5.13
C ASP A 166 23.99 6.53 5.93
N VAL A 167 22.88 6.65 5.21
CA VAL A 167 21.52 6.58 5.79
C VAL A 167 21.16 5.19 6.30
N HIS A 168 21.86 4.14 5.83
CA HIS A 168 21.66 2.75 6.25
C HIS A 168 22.66 2.31 7.33
N ARG A 169 23.46 3.23 7.88
CA ARG A 169 24.31 2.89 9.04
C ARG A 169 23.41 2.33 10.16
N ASP A 170 23.85 1.22 10.76
CA ASP A 170 23.13 0.48 11.79
C ASP A 170 21.79 -0.15 11.31
N TYR A 171 21.67 -0.43 9.99
CA TYR A 171 20.48 -1.02 9.38
C TYR A 171 20.06 -2.33 10.08
N ASP A 172 20.97 -3.31 10.20
CA ASP A 172 20.67 -4.59 10.84
C ASP A 172 20.30 -4.43 12.31
N THR A 173 20.97 -3.52 13.03
CA THR A 173 20.66 -3.18 14.42
C THR A 173 19.21 -2.68 14.54
N ALA A 174 18.74 -1.82 13.62
CA ALA A 174 17.38 -1.33 13.63
C ALA A 174 16.34 -2.43 13.41
N LEU A 175 16.63 -3.37 12.50
CA LEU A 175 15.72 -4.49 12.24
C LEU A 175 15.69 -5.47 13.43
N ASP A 176 16.84 -5.77 14.04
CA ASP A 176 16.93 -6.66 15.21
C ASP A 176 16.26 -6.04 16.45
N GLU A 177 16.42 -4.73 16.67
CA GLU A 177 15.75 -4.02 17.75
C GLU A 177 14.22 -3.96 17.50
N THR A 178 13.78 -3.83 16.26
CA THR A 178 12.35 -3.89 15.91
C THR A 178 11.76 -5.26 16.29
N LEU A 179 12.44 -6.35 15.94
CA LEU A 179 12.04 -7.71 16.34
C LEU A 179 12.02 -7.84 17.87
N ARG A 180 13.06 -7.37 18.55
CA ARG A 180 13.19 -7.46 20.00
C ARG A 180 12.07 -6.76 20.77
N VAL A 181 11.68 -5.54 20.33
CA VAL A 181 10.65 -4.76 21.06
C VAL A 181 9.23 -5.24 20.77
N ILE A 182 8.99 -5.76 19.57
CA ILE A 182 7.71 -6.40 19.23
C ILE A 182 7.55 -7.72 19.96
N ASP A 183 8.63 -8.50 20.10
CA ASP A 183 8.63 -9.80 20.80
C ASP A 183 7.46 -10.70 20.32
N PRO A 184 7.45 -11.09 19.02
CA PRO A 184 6.32 -11.80 18.47
C PRO A 184 6.18 -13.19 19.05
N GLN A 185 4.97 -13.60 19.35
CA GLN A 185 4.69 -14.98 19.75
C GLN A 185 4.45 -15.86 18.50
N PRO A 186 4.82 -17.14 18.52
CA PRO A 186 4.61 -18.04 17.41
C PRO A 186 3.13 -18.05 16.96
N GLY A 187 2.90 -17.87 15.65
CA GLY A 187 1.56 -17.83 15.06
C GLY A 187 0.86 -16.47 15.13
N GLU A 188 1.44 -15.44 15.77
CA GLU A 188 0.94 -14.08 15.66
C GLU A 188 1.05 -13.57 14.22
N LYS A 189 0.08 -12.77 13.81
CA LYS A 189 0.01 -12.17 12.46
C LYS A 189 0.59 -10.78 12.46
N GLY A 190 1.71 -10.61 11.75
CA GLY A 190 2.37 -9.34 11.57
C GLY A 190 2.19 -8.75 10.17
N LEU A 191 2.23 -7.42 10.09
CA LEU A 191 2.25 -6.67 8.85
C LEU A 191 3.51 -5.83 8.76
N ASP A 192 4.27 -6.01 7.67
CA ASP A 192 5.43 -5.18 7.34
C ASP A 192 5.07 -4.19 6.24
N LEU A 193 5.12 -2.89 6.56
CA LEU A 193 4.74 -1.78 5.66
C LEU A 193 5.97 -1.15 5.01
N GLY A 194 5.95 -1.04 3.69
CA GLY A 194 7.15 -0.75 2.92
C GLY A 194 8.12 -1.93 3.00
N THR A 195 7.59 -3.15 2.89
CA THR A 195 8.37 -4.38 3.15
C THR A 195 9.58 -4.55 2.23
N GLY A 196 9.64 -3.82 1.11
CA GLY A 196 10.73 -3.90 0.14
C GLY A 196 10.97 -5.33 -0.32
N THR A 197 12.21 -5.79 -0.16
CA THR A 197 12.62 -7.17 -0.47
C THR A 197 12.37 -8.15 0.68
N GLY A 198 11.72 -7.72 1.79
CA GLY A 198 11.33 -8.56 2.92
C GLY A 198 12.42 -8.75 3.98
N ASN A 199 13.36 -7.83 4.12
CA ASN A 199 14.47 -7.97 5.08
C ASN A 199 14.00 -7.95 6.54
N LEU A 200 13.08 -7.03 6.90
CA LEU A 200 12.48 -6.97 8.22
C LEU A 200 11.52 -8.16 8.44
N ALA A 201 10.59 -8.39 7.52
CA ALA A 201 9.63 -9.50 7.60
C ALA A 201 10.32 -10.85 7.75
N GLY A 202 11.49 -11.06 7.10
CA GLY A 202 12.27 -12.30 7.21
C GLY A 202 12.71 -12.63 8.63
N ARG A 203 13.05 -11.63 9.45
CA ARG A 203 13.38 -11.81 10.87
C ARG A 203 12.19 -12.30 11.69
N PHE A 204 11.03 -11.74 11.45
CA PHE A 204 9.76 -12.14 12.10
C PHE A 204 9.33 -13.56 11.69
N LEU A 205 9.46 -13.90 10.40
CA LEU A 205 9.22 -15.27 9.91
C LEU A 205 10.14 -16.28 10.60
N ALA A 206 11.41 -15.94 10.77
CA ALA A 206 12.38 -16.79 11.47
C ALA A 206 12.06 -16.95 12.97
N ALA A 207 11.39 -15.97 13.58
CA ALA A 207 10.89 -16.03 14.94
C ALA A 207 9.52 -16.77 15.07
N GLY A 208 8.96 -17.28 13.96
CA GLY A 208 7.73 -18.07 13.96
C GLY A 208 6.43 -17.29 13.81
N ALA A 209 6.49 -16.00 13.49
CA ALA A 209 5.31 -15.19 13.18
C ALA A 209 4.79 -15.46 11.76
N GLU A 210 3.50 -15.27 11.54
CA GLU A 210 2.89 -15.23 10.21
C GLU A 210 2.97 -13.79 9.66
N MET A 211 3.69 -13.60 8.54
CA MET A 211 3.91 -12.25 8.01
C MET A 211 3.14 -11.96 6.73
N ALA A 212 2.58 -10.76 6.69
CA ALA A 212 2.13 -10.11 5.47
C ALA A 212 3.02 -8.89 5.17
N GLY A 213 3.15 -8.52 3.88
CA GLY A 213 3.91 -7.34 3.48
C GLY A 213 3.17 -6.50 2.46
N VAL A 214 3.31 -5.19 2.59
CA VAL A 214 2.81 -4.20 1.63
C VAL A 214 3.96 -3.39 1.09
N ASP A 215 4.01 -3.25 -0.21
CA ASP A 215 4.91 -2.32 -0.89
C ASP A 215 4.24 -1.78 -2.15
N GLN A 216 4.62 -0.58 -2.56
CA GLN A 216 4.13 0.03 -3.79
C GLN A 216 4.91 -0.43 -5.03
N SER A 217 6.13 -0.92 -4.85
CA SER A 217 6.98 -1.43 -5.90
C SER A 217 6.66 -2.89 -6.19
N TRP A 218 6.27 -3.16 -7.42
CA TRP A 218 6.05 -4.52 -7.90
C TRP A 218 7.34 -5.35 -7.87
N GLU A 219 8.47 -4.74 -8.23
CA GLU A 219 9.76 -5.42 -8.31
C GLU A 219 10.32 -5.75 -6.91
N MET A 220 10.10 -4.88 -5.92
CA MET A 220 10.40 -5.17 -4.52
C MET A 220 9.59 -6.38 -4.02
N LEU A 221 8.27 -6.36 -4.23
CA LEU A 221 7.41 -7.49 -3.85
C LEU A 221 7.74 -8.78 -4.61
N ARG A 222 8.19 -8.70 -5.86
CA ARG A 222 8.64 -9.89 -6.60
C ARG A 222 9.84 -10.54 -5.89
N ARG A 223 10.84 -9.75 -5.49
CA ARG A 223 12.00 -10.24 -4.75
C ARG A 223 11.64 -10.73 -3.35
N CYS A 224 10.75 -10.03 -2.67
CA CYS A 224 10.25 -10.47 -1.37
C CYS A 224 9.60 -11.87 -1.48
N ARG A 225 8.78 -12.13 -2.50
CA ARG A 225 8.16 -13.44 -2.75
C ARG A 225 9.17 -14.53 -3.11
N GLU A 226 10.24 -14.17 -3.82
CA GLU A 226 11.33 -15.11 -4.12
C GLU A 226 12.11 -15.53 -2.86
N LYS A 227 12.34 -14.58 -1.94
CA LYS A 227 13.03 -14.83 -0.66
C LYS A 227 12.12 -15.52 0.37
N HIS A 228 10.83 -15.15 0.41
CA HIS A 228 9.87 -15.57 1.42
C HIS A 228 8.55 -16.04 0.76
N PRO A 229 8.54 -17.20 0.07
CA PRO A 229 7.37 -17.68 -0.68
C PRO A 229 6.13 -17.95 0.20
N GLN A 230 6.30 -18.16 1.51
CA GLN A 230 5.24 -18.34 2.50
C GLN A 230 4.55 -17.03 2.88
N MET A 231 5.15 -15.88 2.58
CA MET A 231 4.64 -14.58 2.99
C MET A 231 3.52 -14.09 2.07
N VAL A 232 2.45 -13.55 2.66
CA VAL A 232 1.39 -12.89 1.92
C VAL A 232 1.84 -11.47 1.55
N THR A 233 1.99 -11.17 0.25
CA THR A 233 2.36 -9.82 -0.19
C THR A 233 1.24 -9.15 -0.97
N ARG A 234 1.04 -7.84 -0.78
CA ARG A 234 0.04 -7.04 -1.48
C ARG A 234 0.64 -5.73 -1.99
N LEU A 235 0.31 -5.40 -3.25
CA LEU A 235 0.66 -4.10 -3.81
C LEU A 235 -0.22 -3.02 -3.17
N GLY A 236 0.41 -1.98 -2.62
CA GLY A 236 -0.26 -0.89 -1.93
C GLY A 236 0.75 0.07 -1.33
N ASN A 237 0.31 1.06 -0.58
CA ASN A 237 1.17 2.00 0.12
C ASN A 237 0.68 2.25 1.55
N LEU A 238 1.46 2.98 2.34
CA LEU A 238 1.18 3.28 3.73
C LEU A 238 -0.08 4.13 3.92
N LEU A 239 -0.51 4.89 2.90
CA LEU A 239 -1.67 5.77 2.98
C LEU A 239 -2.99 5.05 2.68
N ALA A 240 -2.93 3.82 2.15
CA ALA A 240 -4.09 2.99 1.85
C ALA A 240 -3.68 1.52 1.93
N ILE A 241 -3.66 0.97 3.13
CA ILE A 241 -3.23 -0.39 3.40
C ILE A 241 -4.29 -1.38 2.88
N PRO A 242 -3.94 -2.30 1.94
CA PRO A 242 -4.90 -3.17 1.29
C PRO A 242 -5.27 -4.41 2.14
N PHE A 243 -5.63 -4.16 3.41
CA PHE A 243 -6.14 -5.13 4.38
C PHE A 243 -7.33 -4.55 5.13
N PHE A 244 -8.20 -5.43 5.64
CA PHE A 244 -9.34 -5.02 6.45
C PHE A 244 -8.92 -4.62 7.87
N ASP A 245 -9.84 -3.99 8.59
CA ASP A 245 -9.63 -3.54 9.97
C ASP A 245 -9.24 -4.72 10.88
N GLN A 246 -8.44 -4.45 11.91
CA GLN A 246 -8.12 -5.38 13.00
C GLN A 246 -7.63 -6.77 12.51
N SER A 247 -6.81 -6.77 11.46
CA SER A 247 -6.30 -8.00 10.83
C SER A 247 -5.00 -8.51 11.45
N PHE A 248 -4.25 -7.67 12.18
CA PHE A 248 -2.89 -7.97 12.62
C PHE A 248 -2.68 -7.77 14.11
N ASP A 249 -1.86 -8.63 14.71
CA ASP A 249 -1.45 -8.55 16.11
C ASP A 249 -0.36 -7.50 16.31
N PHE A 250 0.46 -7.29 15.26
CA PHE A 250 1.44 -6.20 15.23
C PHE A 250 1.64 -5.65 13.80
N VAL A 251 2.08 -4.39 13.74
CA VAL A 251 2.44 -3.70 12.50
C VAL A 251 3.86 -3.14 12.65
N VAL A 252 4.71 -3.42 11.69
CA VAL A 252 6.09 -2.92 11.65
C VAL A 252 6.37 -2.18 10.35
N THR A 253 7.30 -1.26 10.40
CA THR A 253 7.84 -0.59 9.21
C THR A 253 9.28 -0.18 9.47
N SER A 254 10.13 -0.30 8.46
CA SER A 254 11.50 0.19 8.52
C SER A 254 11.86 0.93 7.23
N TYR A 255 12.51 2.09 7.39
CA TYR A 255 13.00 2.89 6.25
C TYR A 255 11.94 3.17 5.18
N ALA A 256 10.70 3.48 5.58
CA ALA A 256 9.60 3.73 4.66
C ALA A 256 8.78 4.99 4.97
N LEU A 257 8.64 5.37 6.24
CA LEU A 257 7.80 6.49 6.65
C LEU A 257 8.41 7.85 6.22
N HIS A 258 9.75 7.95 6.13
CA HIS A 258 10.46 9.14 5.69
C HIS A 258 10.22 9.50 4.21
N HIS A 259 9.61 8.61 3.42
CA HIS A 259 9.17 8.93 2.07
C HIS A 259 7.82 9.66 2.00
N LEU A 260 7.11 9.79 3.13
CA LEU A 260 5.86 10.51 3.24
C LEU A 260 6.09 11.96 3.68
N GLU A 261 5.43 12.91 3.02
CA GLU A 261 5.40 14.30 3.48
C GLU A 261 4.86 14.38 4.92
N GLU A 262 5.21 15.45 5.64
CA GLU A 262 4.88 15.56 7.07
C GLU A 262 3.36 15.51 7.34
N ASP A 263 2.56 16.05 6.42
CA ASP A 263 1.09 16.05 6.51
C ASP A 263 0.45 14.72 6.08
N GLN A 264 1.22 13.78 5.50
CA GLN A 264 0.79 12.43 5.12
C GLN A 264 1.07 11.39 6.23
N LYS A 265 2.08 11.62 7.08
CA LYS A 265 2.43 10.69 8.17
C LYS A 265 1.26 10.37 9.10
N PRO A 266 0.44 11.34 9.55
CA PRO A 266 -0.76 11.03 10.35
C PRO A 266 -1.74 10.09 9.65
N LEU A 267 -1.88 10.17 8.32
CA LEU A 267 -2.76 9.26 7.56
C LEU A 267 -2.20 7.83 7.53
N ALA A 268 -0.87 7.67 7.46
CA ALA A 268 -0.24 6.37 7.57
C ALA A 268 -0.42 5.76 8.96
N LEU A 269 -0.30 6.57 10.03
CA LEU A 269 -0.57 6.13 11.39
C LEU A 269 -2.04 5.73 11.59
N GLU A 270 -3.00 6.45 11.01
CA GLU A 270 -4.43 6.06 11.01
C GLU A 270 -4.64 4.70 10.34
N GLU A 271 -3.96 4.44 9.23
CA GLU A 271 -4.05 3.14 8.54
C GLU A 271 -3.39 2.02 9.34
N MET A 272 -2.23 2.27 9.97
CA MET A 272 -1.61 1.30 10.90
C MET A 272 -2.55 0.97 12.06
N HIS A 273 -3.15 2.00 12.70
CA HIS A 273 -4.14 1.83 13.75
C HIS A 273 -5.36 1.03 13.28
N ARG A 274 -5.87 1.33 12.08
CA ARG A 274 -7.04 0.65 11.52
C ARG A 274 -6.85 -0.85 11.35
N VAL A 275 -5.69 -1.27 10.85
CA VAL A 275 -5.42 -2.69 10.57
C VAL A 275 -4.93 -3.46 11.80
N LEU A 276 -4.56 -2.76 12.87
CA LEU A 276 -4.10 -3.33 14.12
C LEU A 276 -5.29 -3.78 14.97
N LYS A 277 -5.18 -4.94 15.61
CA LYS A 277 -6.13 -5.40 16.61
C LYS A 277 -6.02 -4.59 17.92
N PRO A 278 -7.08 -4.52 18.72
CA PRO A 278 -6.99 -4.04 20.11
C PRO A 278 -5.89 -4.80 20.87
N GLY A 279 -5.10 -4.09 21.69
CA GLY A 279 -3.95 -4.68 22.40
C GLY A 279 -2.74 -4.98 21.52
N GLY A 280 -2.81 -4.72 20.21
CA GLY A 280 -1.70 -4.95 19.28
C GLY A 280 -0.56 -3.94 19.43
N ARG A 281 0.52 -4.15 18.66
CA ARG A 281 1.78 -3.38 18.78
C ARG A 281 2.18 -2.79 17.44
N ILE A 282 2.72 -1.56 17.47
CA ILE A 282 3.31 -0.91 16.29
C ILE A 282 4.78 -0.61 16.59
N CYS A 283 5.67 -0.89 15.65
CA CYS A 283 7.05 -0.45 15.72
C CYS A 283 7.49 0.19 14.41
N ILE A 284 8.04 1.41 14.52
CA ILE A 284 8.54 2.23 13.41
C ILE A 284 10.04 2.44 13.64
N ALA A 285 10.89 1.82 12.81
CA ALA A 285 12.33 2.06 12.79
C ALA A 285 12.68 2.87 11.55
N ASP A 286 12.92 4.17 11.71
CA ASP A 286 13.01 5.05 10.55
C ASP A 286 13.93 6.26 10.78
N LEU A 287 14.22 6.97 9.70
CA LEU A 287 14.97 8.21 9.70
C LEU A 287 14.11 9.33 10.29
N MET A 288 14.53 9.85 11.42
CA MET A 288 13.82 10.90 12.16
C MET A 288 14.76 11.70 13.04
N PHE A 289 14.28 12.84 13.46
CA PHE A 289 14.90 13.64 14.51
C PHE A 289 14.00 13.66 15.75
N ILE A 290 14.57 13.91 16.91
CA ILE A 290 13.81 14.03 18.17
C ILE A 290 12.71 15.07 18.04
N THR A 291 13.08 16.25 17.48
CA THR A 291 12.20 17.38 17.18
C THR A 291 12.70 18.11 15.93
N GLU A 292 11.87 18.99 15.38
CA GLU A 292 12.28 19.87 14.28
C GLU A 292 13.42 20.83 14.67
N GLU A 293 13.55 21.18 15.94
CA GLU A 293 14.68 21.98 16.45
C GLU A 293 15.98 21.17 16.38
N ALA A 294 15.97 19.92 16.85
CA ALA A 294 17.11 19.00 16.76
C ALA A 294 17.55 18.78 15.30
N ARG A 295 16.59 18.69 14.36
CA ARG A 295 16.89 18.65 12.92
C ARG A 295 17.66 19.88 12.46
N ARG A 296 17.19 21.07 12.81
CA ARG A 296 17.85 22.33 12.42
C ARG A 296 19.25 22.45 13.00
N ASP A 297 19.44 22.02 14.24
CA ASP A 297 20.76 22.05 14.89
C ASP A 297 21.72 21.09 14.20
N TYR A 298 21.28 19.85 13.90
CA TYR A 298 22.07 18.86 13.19
C TYR A 298 22.50 19.34 11.78
N LEU A 299 21.57 19.91 11.01
CA LEU A 299 21.88 20.48 9.69
C LEU A 299 22.87 21.64 9.77
N ARG A 300 22.76 22.48 10.80
CA ARG A 300 23.71 23.58 11.06
C ARG A 300 25.12 23.07 11.37
N ASP A 301 25.23 21.99 12.14
CA ASP A 301 26.52 21.37 12.45
C ASP A 301 27.13 20.67 11.24
N LEU A 302 26.32 20.04 10.38
CA LEU A 302 26.79 19.51 9.09
C LEU A 302 27.33 20.62 8.17
N SER A 303 26.62 21.77 8.10
CA SER A 303 27.08 22.91 7.28
C SER A 303 28.40 23.50 7.81
N ARG A 304 28.55 23.65 9.14
CA ARG A 304 29.82 24.07 9.75
C ARG A 304 30.96 23.10 9.47
N ALA A 305 30.63 21.79 9.34
CA ALA A 305 31.61 20.76 9.00
C ALA A 305 31.87 20.61 7.49
N GLY A 306 31.26 21.44 6.64
CA GLY A 306 31.38 21.39 5.19
C GLY A 306 30.77 20.13 4.55
N LYS A 307 29.77 19.50 5.19
CA LYS A 307 29.13 18.26 4.74
C LYS A 307 27.87 18.53 3.92
N GLU A 308 27.96 19.35 2.89
CA GLU A 308 26.82 19.78 2.06
C GLU A 308 26.12 18.60 1.37
N TYR A 309 26.85 17.54 1.03
CA TYR A 309 26.27 16.31 0.46
C TYR A 309 25.29 15.64 1.44
N ALA A 310 25.65 15.55 2.73
CA ALA A 310 24.79 14.99 3.75
C ALA A 310 23.50 15.81 3.95
N ILE A 311 23.64 17.16 3.91
CA ILE A 311 22.49 18.07 3.98
C ILE A 311 21.55 17.82 2.82
N ALA A 312 22.07 17.77 1.59
CA ALA A 312 21.25 17.54 0.40
C ALA A 312 20.49 16.17 0.48
N MET A 313 21.12 15.12 0.99
CA MET A 313 20.46 13.84 1.17
C MET A 313 19.33 13.89 2.21
N ILE A 314 19.52 14.58 3.32
CA ILE A 314 18.49 14.74 4.37
C ILE A 314 17.33 15.60 3.86
N GLU A 315 17.59 16.60 3.01
CA GLU A 315 16.58 17.51 2.49
C GLU A 315 15.80 16.93 1.29
N ASP A 316 16.35 15.92 0.61
CA ASP A 316 15.62 15.19 -0.46
C ASP A 316 14.51 14.29 0.07
N GLU A 317 14.51 14.02 1.38
CA GLU A 317 13.56 13.14 2.04
C GLU A 317 12.85 13.85 3.21
N TYR A 318 11.78 13.23 3.73
CA TYR A 318 10.92 13.82 4.75
C TYR A 318 11.13 13.10 6.10
N TYR A 319 12.33 13.27 6.71
CA TYR A 319 12.62 12.69 8.03
C TYR A 319 11.57 13.12 9.05
N ALA A 320 11.06 12.16 9.83
CA ALA A 320 9.96 12.43 10.75
C ALA A 320 10.42 13.23 11.97
N ASP A 321 9.54 14.08 12.51
CA ASP A 321 9.62 14.60 13.87
C ASP A 321 9.09 13.53 14.83
N ARG A 322 9.99 12.88 15.60
CA ARG A 322 9.65 11.80 16.54
C ARG A 322 8.65 12.25 17.60
N SER A 323 8.75 13.47 18.09
CA SER A 323 7.84 14.01 19.10
C SER A 323 6.39 14.05 18.61
N ARG A 324 6.19 14.36 17.33
CA ARG A 324 4.85 14.37 16.71
C ARG A 324 4.28 12.96 16.55
N LEU A 325 5.12 11.96 16.23
CA LEU A 325 4.69 10.58 16.16
C LEU A 325 4.23 10.08 17.56
N LEU A 326 5.03 10.34 18.59
CA LEU A 326 4.68 10.00 19.97
C LEU A 326 3.37 10.67 20.42
N ALA A 327 3.25 11.97 20.20
CA ALA A 327 2.04 12.73 20.54
C ALA A 327 0.78 12.18 19.83
N TRP A 328 0.92 11.73 18.57
CA TRP A 328 -0.18 11.12 17.84
C TRP A 328 -0.67 9.82 18.48
N PHE A 329 0.24 8.95 18.92
CA PHE A 329 -0.05 7.70 19.60
C PHE A 329 -0.63 7.94 21.00
N GLU A 330 -0.01 8.82 21.80
CA GLU A 330 -0.43 9.15 23.15
C GLU A 330 -1.84 9.75 23.20
N ALA A 331 -2.17 10.64 22.22
CA ALA A 331 -3.52 11.19 22.08
C ALA A 331 -4.61 10.13 21.82
N ARG A 332 -4.23 8.90 21.47
CA ARG A 332 -5.12 7.75 21.28
C ARG A 332 -4.99 6.68 22.36
N GLY A 333 -4.30 7.02 23.45
CA GLY A 333 -4.14 6.14 24.60
C GLY A 333 -3.09 5.05 24.46
N TYR A 334 -2.27 5.07 23.38
CA TYR A 334 -1.16 4.12 23.27
C TYR A 334 -0.12 4.37 24.35
N ARG A 335 0.45 3.29 24.88
CA ARG A 335 1.69 3.36 25.64
C ARG A 335 2.87 3.38 24.67
N THR A 336 3.72 4.38 24.77
CA THR A 336 4.81 4.61 23.82
C THR A 336 6.17 4.48 24.48
N GLU A 337 7.14 3.99 23.70
CA GLU A 337 8.56 4.00 24.00
C GLU A 337 9.32 4.43 22.75
N ALA A 338 10.40 5.18 22.91
CA ALA A 338 11.25 5.58 21.81
C ALA A 338 12.73 5.37 22.14
N ARG A 339 13.47 4.92 21.15
CA ARG A 339 14.92 4.71 21.25
C ARG A 339 15.64 5.38 20.09
N GLN A 340 16.73 6.03 20.36
CA GLN A 340 17.65 6.54 19.34
C GLN A 340 18.73 5.47 19.10
N ILE A 341 18.92 5.04 17.84
CA ILE A 341 19.95 4.08 17.43
C ILE A 341 21.22 4.83 17.03
N ASN A 342 21.07 5.86 16.20
CA ASN A 342 22.13 6.80 15.86
C ASN A 342 21.56 8.20 15.66
N GLU A 343 22.32 9.15 15.11
CA GLU A 343 21.96 10.56 15.04
C GLU A 343 20.66 10.83 14.26
N ILE A 344 20.33 9.97 13.28
CA ILE A 344 19.16 10.12 12.40
C ILE A 344 18.23 8.91 12.41
N LEU A 345 18.65 7.78 12.99
CA LEU A 345 17.89 6.54 13.01
C LEU A 345 17.29 6.31 14.39
N HIS A 346 15.96 6.27 14.46
CA HIS A 346 15.22 6.08 15.70
C HIS A 346 14.19 4.97 15.57
N LEU A 347 13.80 4.44 16.72
CA LEU A 347 12.74 3.47 16.86
C LEU A 347 11.64 4.05 17.74
N VAL A 348 10.38 3.94 17.29
CA VAL A 348 9.18 4.26 18.05
C VAL A 348 8.37 2.99 18.19
N HIS A 349 8.10 2.56 19.42
CA HIS A 349 7.25 1.43 19.77
C HIS A 349 6.00 1.95 20.46
N ALA A 350 4.83 1.44 20.06
CA ALA A 350 3.53 1.84 20.57
C ALA A 350 2.64 0.62 20.79
N VAL A 351 2.08 0.48 21.98
CA VAL A 351 1.17 -0.60 22.35
C VAL A 351 -0.22 -0.03 22.47
N HIS A 352 -1.17 -0.61 21.68
CA HIS A 352 -2.57 -0.21 21.68
C HIS A 352 -3.22 -0.49 23.04
N PRO A 353 -4.01 0.43 23.61
CA PRO A 353 -4.88 0.09 24.73
C PRO A 353 -5.84 -1.01 24.27
N GLY A 354 -6.03 -2.00 25.11
CA GLY A 354 -6.92 -3.14 24.80
C GLY A 354 -8.38 -2.73 24.61
#